data_0d24bc38b5b7283a0215ae07d6a3fe44
#
_entry.id   0d24bc38b5b7283a0215ae07d6a3fe44
#
_cell.length_a   1.000
_cell.length_b   1.000
_cell.length_c   1.000
_cell.angle_alpha   90.00
_cell.angle_beta   90.00
_cell.angle_gamma   90.00
#
_symmetry.space_group_name_H-M   'P 1'
#
loop_
_entity.id
_entity.type
_entity.pdbx_description
1 polymer ?
#
loop_
_entity_poly.entity_id
_entity_poly.type
_entity_poly.pdbx_seq_one_letter_code
_entity_poly.pdbx_strand_id
1 'polypeptide(L)'
;AEEIEFGEITTGAHDDFKKATKIARSMVTEYGMSKLGPMMLEEPSGNTFLGRDYTKNRNISDIVAHEIDEEMRSIINECYEKTKKILKENKNLLDLIANTLLEEETITKEQIDSLVKTGHLPTEEDKEEEENTDEDSSKKETKSNKEQKTDKE
;
A
#
# COMPACT_ATOMS: atom_id res chain seq x y z
N ALA A 1 6.32 12.53 -0.79
CA ALA A 1 6.11 13.74 0.01
C ALA A 1 7.27 14.72 -0.14
N GLU A 2 8.53 14.33 0.16
CA GLU A 2 9.72 15.22 0.13
C GLU A 2 9.85 16.05 -1.15
N GLU A 3 9.72 15.43 -2.33
CA GLU A 3 9.77 16.16 -3.61
C GLU A 3 8.68 17.24 -3.74
N ILE A 4 7.49 17.00 -3.14
CA ILE A 4 6.37 17.95 -3.20
C ILE A 4 6.61 19.12 -2.24
N GLU A 5 7.13 18.86 -1.04
CA GLU A 5 7.31 19.86 0.01
C GLU A 5 8.62 20.62 -0.13
N PHE A 6 9.71 19.92 -0.43
CA PHE A 6 11.06 20.52 -0.43
C PHE A 6 11.65 20.67 -1.83
N GLY A 7 11.02 20.09 -2.86
CA GLY A 7 11.55 20.10 -4.24
C GLY A 7 12.77 19.21 -4.46
N GLU A 8 13.18 18.46 -3.45
CA GLU A 8 14.38 17.62 -3.46
C GLU A 8 14.02 16.17 -3.11
N ILE A 9 14.81 15.22 -3.63
CA ILE A 9 14.69 13.81 -3.33
C ILE A 9 15.86 13.41 -2.45
N THR A 10 15.58 12.87 -1.27
CA THR A 10 16.61 12.41 -0.34
C THR A 10 16.77 10.88 -0.39
N THR A 11 17.74 10.37 0.34
CA THR A 11 17.97 8.92 0.45
C THR A 11 16.98 8.21 1.40
N GLY A 12 16.08 8.95 2.06
CA GLY A 12 15.14 8.40 3.05
C GLY A 12 14.20 7.33 2.49
N ALA A 13 13.82 7.45 1.21
CA ALA A 13 12.94 6.48 0.54
C ALA A 13 13.69 5.29 -0.10
N HIS A 14 14.98 5.09 0.17
CA HIS A 14 15.80 4.03 -0.47
C HIS A 14 15.18 2.63 -0.35
N ASP A 15 14.76 2.24 0.84
CA ASP A 15 14.19 0.91 1.08
C ASP A 15 12.82 0.73 0.40
N ASP A 16 12.05 1.79 0.27
CA ASP A 16 10.75 1.75 -0.41
C ASP A 16 10.93 1.60 -1.92
N PHE A 17 11.88 2.31 -2.52
CA PHE A 17 12.25 2.11 -3.93
C PHE A 17 12.77 0.70 -4.18
N LYS A 18 13.59 0.16 -3.28
CA LYS A 18 14.09 -1.21 -3.38
C LYS A 18 12.95 -2.24 -3.35
N LYS A 19 11.98 -2.08 -2.42
CA LYS A 19 10.80 -2.94 -2.33
C LYS A 19 9.92 -2.81 -3.57
N ALA A 20 9.63 -1.58 -4.01
CA ALA A 20 8.81 -1.33 -5.20
C ALA A 20 9.43 -1.95 -6.46
N THR A 21 10.75 -1.79 -6.65
CA THR A 21 11.47 -2.39 -7.77
C THR A 21 11.41 -3.91 -7.73
N LYS A 22 11.57 -4.52 -6.54
CA LYS A 22 11.46 -5.96 -6.39
C LYS A 22 10.06 -6.48 -6.74
N ILE A 23 9.02 -5.78 -6.27
CA ILE A 23 7.63 -6.14 -6.57
C ILE A 23 7.34 -6.00 -8.07
N ALA A 24 7.73 -4.89 -8.69
CA ALA A 24 7.56 -4.67 -10.12
C ALA A 24 8.26 -5.76 -10.94
N ARG A 25 9.47 -6.17 -10.53
CA ARG A 25 10.17 -7.29 -11.18
C ARG A 25 9.38 -8.59 -11.10
N SER A 26 8.94 -8.98 -9.90
CA SER A 26 8.14 -10.21 -9.74
C SER A 26 6.82 -10.14 -10.52
N MET A 27 6.17 -8.97 -10.61
CA MET A 27 4.97 -8.80 -11.44
C MET A 27 5.24 -9.12 -12.90
N VAL A 28 6.37 -8.63 -13.45
CA VAL A 28 6.72 -8.82 -14.84
C VAL A 28 7.25 -10.22 -15.12
N THR A 29 8.17 -10.73 -14.27
CA THR A 29 8.93 -11.95 -14.59
C THR A 29 8.31 -13.22 -14.04
N GLU A 30 7.62 -13.17 -12.91
CA GLU A 30 7.09 -14.36 -12.22
C GLU A 30 5.57 -14.50 -12.41
N TYR A 31 4.82 -13.38 -12.30
CA TYR A 31 3.35 -13.43 -12.25
C TYR A 31 2.67 -13.17 -13.60
N GLY A 32 3.45 -12.78 -14.64
CA GLY A 32 2.87 -12.45 -15.94
C GLY A 32 1.90 -11.25 -15.92
N MET A 33 2.08 -10.34 -14.95
CA MET A 33 1.24 -9.14 -14.77
C MET A 33 1.82 -7.94 -15.53
N SER A 34 2.12 -8.13 -16.83
CA SER A 34 2.70 -7.09 -17.66
C SER A 34 2.16 -7.16 -19.08
N LYS A 35 2.47 -6.18 -19.91
CA LYS A 35 2.13 -6.19 -21.34
C LYS A 35 2.87 -7.26 -22.14
N LEU A 36 3.91 -7.85 -21.57
CA LEU A 36 4.65 -8.98 -22.18
C LEU A 36 3.83 -10.27 -22.24
N GLY A 37 2.70 -10.30 -21.53
CA GLY A 37 1.77 -11.42 -21.53
C GLY A 37 1.90 -12.35 -20.31
N PRO A 38 1.00 -13.33 -20.20
CA PRO A 38 0.92 -14.23 -19.03
C PRO A 38 1.97 -15.34 -19.14
N MET A 39 3.24 -14.99 -19.07
CA MET A 39 4.36 -15.92 -19.12
C MET A 39 5.25 -15.75 -17.88
N MET A 40 5.79 -16.87 -17.40
CA MET A 40 6.90 -16.83 -16.44
C MET A 40 8.21 -16.70 -17.21
N LEU A 41 8.88 -15.57 -17.06
CA LEU A 41 10.12 -15.25 -17.76
C LEU A 41 11.37 -15.60 -16.93
N GLU A 42 11.24 -15.56 -15.60
CA GLU A 42 12.30 -15.98 -14.67
C GLU A 42 11.68 -16.84 -13.56
N GLU A 43 12.38 -17.91 -13.18
CA GLU A 43 12.00 -18.69 -12.01
C GLU A 43 12.39 -17.93 -10.73
N PRO A 44 11.53 -17.97 -9.68
CA PRO A 44 11.91 -17.40 -8.38
C PRO A 44 13.22 -18.01 -7.92
N SER A 45 14.17 -17.16 -7.53
CA SER A 45 15.47 -17.61 -6.99
C SER A 45 15.26 -18.44 -5.75
N GLY A 46 15.08 -19.74 -5.90
CA GLY A 46 15.10 -20.71 -4.82
C GLY A 46 16.46 -20.69 -4.11
N ASN A 47 16.47 -21.06 -2.85
CA ASN A 47 17.68 -21.17 -2.03
C ASN A 47 18.80 -21.88 -2.80
N THR A 48 19.83 -21.15 -3.15
CA THR A 48 21.06 -21.72 -3.68
C THR A 48 21.65 -22.65 -2.63
N PHE A 49 21.49 -23.94 -2.84
CA PHE A 49 22.22 -24.94 -2.06
C PHE A 49 23.71 -24.76 -2.34
N LEU A 50 24.49 -24.50 -1.29
CA LEU A 50 25.93 -24.31 -1.33
C LEU A 50 26.60 -25.38 -2.19
N GLY A 51 27.05 -25.01 -3.40
CA GLY A 51 27.91 -25.86 -4.21
C GLY A 51 27.57 -26.02 -5.69
N ARG A 52 26.44 -25.51 -6.19
CA ARG A 52 26.10 -25.56 -7.62
C ARG A 52 25.55 -24.22 -8.09
N ASP A 53 26.14 -23.73 -9.15
CA ASP A 53 25.79 -22.61 -10.01
C ASP A 53 26.40 -21.25 -9.68
N TYR A 54 27.67 -21.12 -10.08
CA TYR A 54 28.30 -19.82 -10.38
C TYR A 54 27.85 -19.25 -11.75
N THR A 55 27.07 -19.99 -12.53
CA THR A 55 26.50 -19.51 -13.79
C THR A 55 24.98 -19.44 -13.66
N LYS A 56 24.45 -18.25 -13.25
CA LYS A 56 23.08 -17.88 -13.61
C LYS A 56 23.01 -17.83 -15.12
N ASN A 57 22.68 -18.94 -15.75
CA ASN A 57 22.27 -18.92 -17.15
C ASN A 57 21.01 -18.06 -17.20
N ARG A 58 21.15 -16.82 -17.70
CA ARG A 58 20.00 -16.04 -18.14
C ARG A 58 19.38 -16.82 -19.29
N ASN A 59 18.30 -17.53 -19.03
CA ASN A 59 17.53 -18.24 -20.03
C ASN A 59 16.70 -17.28 -20.92
N ILE A 60 16.91 -15.96 -20.78
CA ILE A 60 16.23 -14.91 -21.52
C ILE A 60 17.21 -14.20 -22.43
N SER A 61 16.77 -13.88 -23.64
CA SER A 61 17.56 -13.09 -24.60
C SER A 61 17.73 -11.65 -24.11
N ASP A 62 18.77 -10.96 -24.63
CA ASP A 62 19.00 -9.54 -24.30
C ASP A 62 17.82 -8.65 -24.70
N ILE A 63 17.08 -9.02 -25.74
CA ILE A 63 15.86 -8.32 -26.17
C ILE A 63 14.78 -8.43 -25.10
N VAL A 64 14.49 -9.62 -24.63
CA VAL A 64 13.49 -9.86 -23.58
C VAL A 64 13.91 -9.21 -22.26
N ALA A 65 15.21 -9.23 -21.93
CA ALA A 65 15.72 -8.54 -20.75
C ALA A 65 15.47 -7.01 -20.83
N HIS A 66 15.65 -6.42 -22.00
CA HIS A 66 15.34 -5.01 -22.23
C HIS A 66 13.84 -4.71 -22.11
N GLU A 67 12.99 -5.55 -22.68
CA GLU A 67 11.52 -5.42 -22.55
C GLU A 67 11.06 -5.53 -21.09
N ILE A 68 11.65 -6.43 -20.30
CA ILE A 68 11.40 -6.53 -18.84
C ILE A 68 11.77 -5.22 -18.15
N ASP A 69 12.93 -4.65 -18.43
CA ASP A 69 13.39 -3.41 -17.83
C ASP A 69 12.48 -2.22 -18.21
N GLU A 70 11.99 -2.16 -19.45
CA GLU A 70 11.04 -1.13 -19.89
C GLU A 70 9.69 -1.26 -19.19
N GLU A 71 9.14 -2.46 -19.09
CA GLU A 71 7.87 -2.69 -18.36
C GLU A 71 7.98 -2.39 -16.87
N MET A 72 9.08 -2.78 -16.22
CA MET A 72 9.33 -2.43 -14.82
C MET A 72 9.35 -0.92 -14.61
N ARG A 73 10.05 -0.18 -15.49
CA ARG A 73 10.08 1.29 -15.44
C ARG A 73 8.71 1.89 -15.67
N SER A 74 7.94 1.35 -16.61
CA SER A 74 6.57 1.79 -16.89
C SER A 74 5.68 1.66 -15.65
N ILE A 75 5.68 0.49 -15.01
CA ILE A 75 4.90 0.22 -13.80
C ILE A 75 5.30 1.17 -12.65
N ILE A 76 6.60 1.31 -12.41
CA ILE A 76 7.10 2.18 -11.33
C ILE A 76 6.75 3.63 -11.59
N ASN A 77 6.93 4.13 -12.81
CA ASN A 77 6.61 5.52 -13.17
C ASN A 77 5.11 5.80 -13.05
N GLU A 78 4.26 4.88 -13.51
CA GLU A 78 2.80 5.03 -13.39
C GLU A 78 2.38 5.10 -11.90
N CYS A 79 2.89 4.22 -11.05
CA CYS A 79 2.64 4.23 -9.62
C CYS A 79 3.18 5.52 -8.96
N TYR A 80 4.35 5.99 -9.38
CA TYR A 80 4.97 7.21 -8.87
C TYR A 80 4.11 8.45 -9.18
N GLU A 81 3.71 8.62 -10.44
CA GLU A 81 2.85 9.74 -10.85
C GLU A 81 1.47 9.69 -10.17
N LYS A 82 0.89 8.51 -10.04
CA LYS A 82 -0.36 8.32 -9.30
C LYS A 82 -0.22 8.72 -7.83
N THR A 83 0.87 8.30 -7.18
CA THR A 83 1.17 8.66 -5.78
C THR A 83 1.36 10.16 -5.63
N LYS A 84 2.12 10.78 -6.55
CA LYS A 84 2.36 12.22 -6.57
C LYS A 84 1.06 13.02 -6.73
N LYS A 85 0.14 12.54 -7.58
CA LYS A 85 -1.18 13.13 -7.75
C LYS A 85 -1.99 13.05 -6.46
N ILE A 86 -2.09 11.87 -5.84
CA ILE A 86 -2.82 11.67 -4.58
C ILE A 86 -2.30 12.60 -3.48
N LEU A 87 -0.99 12.70 -3.32
CA LEU A 87 -0.38 13.57 -2.30
C LEU A 87 -0.66 15.05 -2.57
N LYS A 88 -0.63 15.49 -3.84
CA LYS A 88 -0.97 16.87 -4.20
C LYS A 88 -2.44 17.20 -3.94
N GLU A 89 -3.35 16.29 -4.26
CA GLU A 89 -4.79 16.45 -4.03
C GLU A 89 -5.13 16.50 -2.54
N ASN A 90 -4.33 15.83 -1.69
CA ASN A 90 -4.52 15.75 -0.24
C ASN A 90 -3.44 16.51 0.54
N LYS A 91 -2.88 17.58 -0.05
CA LYS A 91 -1.79 18.33 0.59
C LYS A 91 -2.17 18.88 1.96
N ASN A 92 -3.37 19.42 2.12
CA ASN A 92 -3.84 19.96 3.39
C ASN A 92 -3.87 18.89 4.50
N LEU A 93 -4.25 17.65 4.15
CA LEU A 93 -4.23 16.53 5.09
C LEU A 93 -2.80 16.10 5.43
N LEU A 94 -1.89 16.13 4.46
CA LEU A 94 -0.48 15.85 4.69
C LEU A 94 0.11 16.85 5.68
N ASP A 95 -0.15 18.15 5.48
CA ASP A 95 0.32 19.22 6.36
C ASP A 95 -0.29 19.11 7.76
N LEU A 96 -1.57 18.76 7.85
CA LEU A 96 -2.27 18.53 9.13
C LEU A 96 -1.62 17.39 9.93
N ILE A 97 -1.41 16.24 9.30
CA ILE A 97 -0.77 15.08 9.94
C ILE A 97 0.67 15.43 10.37
N ALA A 98 1.42 16.14 9.53
CA ALA A 98 2.79 16.53 9.85
C ALA A 98 2.85 17.47 11.06
N ASN A 99 1.97 18.49 11.13
CA ASN A 99 1.89 19.40 12.26
C ASN A 99 1.47 18.70 13.54
N THR A 100 0.47 17.81 13.47
CA THR A 100 0.05 16.99 14.62
C THR A 100 1.18 16.09 15.13
N LEU A 101 1.98 15.50 14.22
CA LEU A 101 3.16 14.71 14.62
C LEU A 101 4.25 15.55 15.29
N LEU A 102 4.39 16.82 14.93
CA LEU A 102 5.34 17.73 15.59
C LEU A 102 4.88 18.11 17.01
N GLU A 103 3.59 18.15 17.26
CA GLU A 103 3.00 18.47 18.57
C GLU A 103 2.94 17.25 19.49
N GLU A 104 2.47 16.11 18.97
CA GLU A 104 2.19 14.90 19.75
C GLU A 104 3.36 13.88 19.74
N GLU A 105 4.39 14.08 18.92
CA GLU A 105 5.54 13.20 18.69
C GLU A 105 5.15 11.81 18.13
N THR A 106 3.98 11.28 18.47
CA THR A 106 3.46 9.99 18.00
C THR A 106 1.96 10.09 17.76
N ILE A 107 1.47 9.42 16.69
CA ILE A 107 0.05 9.39 16.35
C ILE A 107 -0.40 7.94 16.23
N THR A 108 -1.52 7.58 16.87
CA THR A 108 -2.16 6.26 16.74
C THR A 108 -3.00 6.17 15.46
N LYS A 109 -3.44 4.95 15.16
CA LYS A 109 -4.33 4.73 14.01
C LYS A 109 -5.66 5.46 14.18
N GLU A 110 -6.26 5.40 15.37
CA GLU A 110 -7.53 6.07 15.70
C GLU A 110 -7.42 7.59 15.52
N GLN A 111 -6.29 8.16 15.92
CA GLN A 111 -6.00 9.59 15.74
C GLN A 111 -5.86 9.97 14.26
N ILE A 112 -5.20 9.12 13.45
CA ILE A 112 -5.11 9.34 12.00
C ILE A 112 -6.50 9.26 11.36
N ASP A 113 -7.30 8.26 11.72
CA ASP A 113 -8.65 8.09 11.19
C ASP A 113 -9.55 9.29 11.54
N SER A 114 -9.42 9.86 12.74
CA SER A 114 -10.12 11.08 13.14
C SER A 114 -9.64 12.29 12.34
N LEU A 115 -8.33 12.52 12.23
CA LEU A 115 -7.77 13.61 11.40
C LEU A 115 -8.27 13.56 9.96
N VAL A 116 -8.41 12.36 9.39
CA VAL A 116 -8.93 12.17 8.02
C VAL A 116 -10.41 12.49 7.92
N LYS A 117 -11.23 12.10 8.93
CA LYS A 117 -12.69 12.27 8.92
C LYS A 117 -13.12 13.67 9.34
N THR A 118 -12.55 14.19 10.42
CA THR A 118 -13.02 15.41 11.09
C THR A 118 -12.07 16.59 10.99
N GLY A 119 -10.80 16.35 10.68
CA GLY A 119 -9.75 17.36 10.63
C GLY A 119 -9.16 17.73 12.00
N HIS A 120 -9.51 17.02 13.06
CA HIS A 120 -8.97 17.22 14.40
C HIS A 120 -8.71 15.89 15.11
N LEU A 121 -7.93 15.94 16.20
CA LEU A 121 -7.71 14.78 17.06
C LEU A 121 -9.02 14.36 17.75
N PRO A 122 -9.18 13.06 18.10
CA PRO A 122 -10.38 12.57 18.77
C PRO A 122 -10.62 13.33 20.09
N THR A 123 -11.78 13.92 20.23
CA THR A 123 -12.25 14.53 21.46
C THR A 123 -13.01 13.50 22.31
N GLU A 124 -13.30 13.83 23.57
CA GLU A 124 -14.12 12.94 24.42
C GLU A 124 -15.53 12.77 23.85
N GLU A 125 -16.05 13.79 23.17
CA GLU A 125 -17.35 13.78 22.49
C GLU A 125 -17.37 12.82 21.29
N ASP A 126 -16.30 12.76 20.50
CA ASP A 126 -16.17 11.84 19.36
C ASP A 126 -16.15 10.37 19.82
N LYS A 127 -15.58 10.07 20.99
CA LYS A 127 -15.56 8.71 21.57
C LYS A 127 -16.93 8.25 22.04
N GLU A 128 -17.74 9.15 22.59
CA GLU A 128 -19.10 8.84 23.02
C GLU A 128 -20.03 8.58 21.82
N GLU A 129 -19.80 9.22 20.69
CA GLU A 129 -20.56 8.97 19.45
C GLU A 129 -20.21 7.62 18.81
N GLU A 130 -18.94 7.19 18.82
CA GLU A 130 -18.52 5.88 18.30
C GLU A 130 -19.05 4.73 19.20
N GLU A 131 -19.02 4.85 20.53
CA GLU A 131 -19.57 3.83 21.42
C GLU A 131 -21.09 3.66 21.25
N ASN A 132 -21.82 4.74 21.00
CA ASN A 132 -23.28 4.70 20.76
C ASN A 132 -23.64 4.04 19.41
N THR A 133 -22.80 4.16 18.39
CA THR A 133 -23.02 3.53 17.06
C THR A 133 -22.74 2.04 17.07
N ASP A 134 -21.79 1.57 17.86
CA ASP A 134 -21.48 0.13 18.00
C ASP A 134 -22.52 -0.62 18.85
N GLU A 135 -23.15 0.05 19.85
CA GLU A 135 -24.25 -0.55 20.57
C GLU A 135 -25.54 -0.71 19.75
N ASP A 136 -25.81 0.20 18.80
CA ASP A 136 -27.01 0.12 17.96
C ASP A 136 -26.86 -0.93 16.83
N SER A 137 -25.64 -1.16 16.34
CA SER A 137 -25.33 -2.22 15.37
C SER A 137 -25.43 -3.61 15.99
N SER A 138 -24.96 -3.80 17.22
CA SER A 138 -25.06 -5.09 17.91
C SER A 138 -26.49 -5.43 18.36
N LYS A 139 -27.35 -4.44 18.57
CA LYS A 139 -28.79 -4.64 18.87
C LYS A 139 -29.62 -5.02 17.65
N LYS A 140 -29.21 -4.62 16.45
CA LYS A 140 -29.88 -5.00 15.18
C LYS A 140 -29.57 -6.42 14.74
N GLU A 141 -28.34 -6.90 14.94
CA GLU A 141 -27.98 -8.30 14.60
C GLU A 141 -28.63 -9.32 15.52
N THR A 142 -28.82 -8.97 16.81
CA THR A 142 -29.52 -9.88 17.77
C THR A 142 -31.02 -9.95 17.55
N LYS A 143 -31.67 -8.96 16.95
CA LYS A 143 -33.09 -9.01 16.60
C LYS A 143 -33.37 -9.81 15.34
N SER A 144 -32.49 -9.71 14.33
CA SER A 144 -32.63 -10.46 13.07
C SER A 144 -32.46 -11.98 13.26
N ASN A 145 -31.66 -12.40 14.23
CA ASN A 145 -31.41 -13.82 14.52
C ASN A 145 -32.50 -14.48 15.40
N LYS A 146 -33.40 -13.69 16.02
CA LYS A 146 -34.52 -14.20 16.80
C LYS A 146 -35.78 -14.44 15.98
N GLU A 147 -35.98 -13.69 14.90
CA GLU A 147 -37.16 -13.84 14.03
C GLU A 147 -37.04 -15.04 13.06
N GLN A 148 -35.83 -15.51 12.77
CA GLN A 148 -35.65 -16.70 11.89
C GLN A 148 -35.76 -18.06 12.61
N LYS A 149 -35.99 -18.08 13.95
CA LYS A 149 -36.14 -19.32 14.72
C LYS A 149 -37.58 -19.69 15.09
N THR A 150 -38.55 -18.83 14.77
CA THR A 150 -39.97 -19.10 15.12
C THR A 150 -40.83 -19.60 13.97
N ASP A 151 -40.28 -19.76 12.75
CA ASP A 151 -41.03 -20.28 11.58
C ASP A 151 -40.67 -21.73 11.20
N LYS A 152 -40.18 -22.50 12.14
CA LYS A 152 -39.94 -23.94 11.96
C LYS A 152 -40.36 -24.74 13.21
N GLU A 153 -41.63 -24.74 13.52
CA GLU A 153 -42.33 -25.80 14.26
C GLU A 153 -43.72 -26.00 13.68
#